data_a86b32f58bbfaedb4f56f782e3142368
#
_entry.id   a86b32f58bbfaedb4f56f782e3142368
#
_cell.length_a   1.000
_cell.length_b   1.000
_cell.length_c   1.000
_cell.angle_alpha   90.00
_cell.angle_beta   90.00
_cell.angle_gamma   90.00
#
_symmetry.space_group_name_H-M   'P 1'
#
loop_
_entity.id
_entity.type
_entity.pdbx_description
1 polymer ?
#
loop_
_entity_poly.entity_id
_entity_poly.type
_entity_poly.pdbx_seq_one_letter_code
_entity_poly.pdbx_strand_id
1 'polypeptide(L)'
;MLEDYKSALRAGQRAYRARIARGQSPYLAVLDDVLKGVDIVAQEPLGLVEIPSDSLVGTKTSGRHTAFSYDFMPLLEPDTEFAVKWSNLCDAHLEEGIHTPIIAFEYMNQFYVQEGNKRVSVLKYYGAVKIPGTVTRLIPARTDELENKIYYEFLDFYKLSKVNYVHFSKLGGYSKLQTLVCKASGEAWSEDDRLNFAAFYTMFHQQFEALGGTSMGLTTGDALLVYLSVYRYSDTYDATPAQVRQNLEKLWNEVKVLTEPHGVELSLDPPKSPAEPLLSKLNIFSPSKQPSELRVAFIHEYNAKISAWVRAHDEGREALAKVFPDKVYISSYEDVNPEVDAEQVLEEIAPVSYTHLRAHETPEHL
;
A
#
# COMPACT_ATOMS: atom_id res chain seq x y z
N MET A 1 -9.41 -19.67 -29.69
CA MET A 1 -8.61 -20.93 -29.60
C MET A 1 -7.14 -20.71 -29.96
N LEU A 2 -6.65 -21.07 -31.18
CA LEU A 2 -5.23 -20.88 -31.53
C LEU A 2 -4.79 -19.40 -31.56
N GLU A 3 -5.68 -18.50 -31.89
CA GLU A 3 -5.39 -17.05 -31.90
C GLU A 3 -5.22 -16.47 -30.49
N ASP A 4 -6.01 -16.97 -29.51
CA ASP A 4 -5.83 -16.59 -28.09
C ASP A 4 -4.49 -17.07 -27.56
N TYR A 5 -4.13 -18.32 -27.90
CA TYR A 5 -2.80 -18.83 -27.55
C TYR A 5 -1.68 -17.98 -28.15
N LYS A 6 -1.76 -17.65 -29.45
CA LYS A 6 -0.77 -16.78 -30.10
C LYS A 6 -0.71 -15.36 -29.46
N SER A 7 -1.85 -14.85 -29.03
CA SER A 7 -1.92 -13.55 -28.33
C SER A 7 -1.27 -13.64 -26.94
N ALA A 8 -1.57 -14.70 -26.18
CA ALA A 8 -0.95 -14.98 -24.89
C ALA A 8 0.57 -15.22 -25.02
N LEU A 9 1.01 -15.96 -26.06
CA LEU A 9 2.43 -16.17 -26.37
C LEU A 9 3.14 -14.83 -26.64
N ARG A 10 2.54 -13.96 -27.46
CA ARG A 10 3.10 -12.61 -27.70
C ARG A 10 3.20 -11.78 -26.42
N ALA A 11 2.21 -11.90 -25.52
CA ALA A 11 2.26 -11.26 -24.21
C ALA A 11 3.41 -11.83 -23.37
N GLY A 12 3.55 -13.16 -23.29
CA GLY A 12 4.63 -13.83 -22.58
C GLY A 12 6.02 -13.44 -23.11
N GLN A 13 6.19 -13.39 -24.44
CA GLN A 13 7.44 -12.96 -25.04
C GLN A 13 7.78 -11.50 -24.73
N ARG A 14 6.79 -10.58 -24.67
CA ARG A 14 7.02 -9.20 -24.23
C ARG A 14 7.44 -9.13 -22.77
N ALA A 15 6.73 -9.83 -21.90
CA ALA A 15 7.03 -9.92 -20.48
C ALA A 15 8.44 -10.49 -20.23
N TYR A 16 8.79 -11.56 -20.93
CA TYR A 16 10.13 -12.16 -20.92
C TYR A 16 11.23 -11.13 -21.26
N ARG A 17 11.10 -10.42 -22.40
CA ARG A 17 12.07 -9.43 -22.84
C ARG A 17 12.19 -8.26 -21.85
N ALA A 18 11.07 -7.80 -21.29
CA ALA A 18 11.05 -6.72 -20.31
C ALA A 18 11.81 -7.08 -19.02
N ARG A 19 11.69 -8.33 -18.55
CA ARG A 19 12.43 -8.81 -17.39
C ARG A 19 13.93 -8.95 -17.66
N ILE A 20 14.31 -9.53 -18.79
CA ILE A 20 15.72 -9.64 -19.22
C ILE A 20 16.36 -8.25 -19.29
N ALA A 21 15.69 -7.25 -19.88
CA ALA A 21 16.19 -5.89 -19.98
C ALA A 21 16.45 -5.23 -18.61
N ARG A 22 15.79 -5.71 -17.56
CA ARG A 22 15.95 -5.26 -16.17
C ARG A 22 16.95 -6.13 -15.36
N GLY A 23 17.59 -7.13 -15.98
CA GLY A 23 18.48 -8.07 -15.30
C GLY A 23 17.75 -9.03 -14.34
N GLN A 24 16.44 -9.23 -14.52
CA GLN A 24 15.62 -10.06 -13.66
C GLN A 24 15.29 -11.40 -14.33
N SER A 25 14.99 -12.45 -13.52
CA SER A 25 14.54 -13.73 -14.06
C SER A 25 13.24 -13.54 -14.87
N PRO A 26 13.20 -14.02 -16.12
CA PRO A 26 12.02 -13.89 -16.96
C PRO A 26 10.99 -15.00 -16.74
N TYR A 27 11.30 -16.01 -15.94
CA TYR A 27 10.49 -17.20 -15.71
C TYR A 27 9.76 -17.15 -14.37
N LEU A 28 8.84 -18.10 -14.16
CA LEU A 28 8.18 -18.29 -12.87
C LEU A 28 9.20 -18.53 -11.76
N ALA A 29 8.98 -17.94 -10.61
CA ALA A 29 9.73 -18.29 -9.42
C ALA A 29 9.48 -19.74 -9.03
N VAL A 30 10.48 -20.40 -8.45
CA VAL A 30 10.38 -21.80 -8.01
C VAL A 30 10.44 -21.85 -6.49
N LEU A 31 9.37 -22.34 -5.86
CA LEU A 31 9.28 -22.38 -4.39
C LEU A 31 10.40 -23.21 -3.77
N ASP A 32 10.71 -24.36 -4.35
CA ASP A 32 11.77 -25.24 -3.85
C ASP A 32 13.16 -24.55 -3.87
N ASP A 33 13.36 -23.57 -4.78
CA ASP A 33 14.57 -22.74 -4.79
C ASP A 33 14.52 -21.61 -3.74
N VAL A 34 13.35 -21.00 -3.57
CA VAL A 34 13.11 -19.95 -2.56
C VAL A 34 13.30 -20.50 -1.14
N LEU A 35 12.92 -21.73 -0.90
CA LEU A 35 13.01 -22.38 0.41
C LEU A 35 14.41 -22.95 0.71
N LYS A 36 15.38 -22.83 -0.19
CA LYS A 36 16.75 -23.29 0.10
C LYS A 36 17.34 -22.53 1.27
N GLY A 37 17.61 -23.24 2.36
CA GLY A 37 18.17 -22.65 3.60
C GLY A 37 17.13 -21.98 4.49
N VAL A 38 15.84 -22.08 4.16
CA VAL A 38 14.74 -21.57 5.00
C VAL A 38 14.26 -22.70 5.92
N ASP A 39 14.17 -22.42 7.21
CA ASP A 39 13.58 -23.33 8.20
C ASP A 39 12.05 -23.13 8.25
N ILE A 40 11.29 -24.15 7.84
CA ILE A 40 9.81 -24.16 7.87
C ILE A 40 9.37 -24.84 9.15
N VAL A 41 8.82 -24.06 10.08
CA VAL A 41 8.40 -24.53 11.41
C VAL A 41 6.99 -25.12 11.44
N ALA A 42 6.14 -24.77 10.49
CA ALA A 42 4.78 -25.30 10.40
C ALA A 42 4.24 -25.28 8.97
N GLN A 43 3.29 -26.18 8.70
CA GLN A 43 2.46 -26.20 7.49
C GLN A 43 1.00 -26.15 7.93
N GLU A 44 0.26 -25.14 7.48
CA GLU A 44 -1.12 -24.90 7.84
C GLU A 44 -2.03 -25.05 6.60
N PRO A 45 -2.95 -26.04 6.55
CA PRO A 45 -3.92 -26.11 5.48
C PRO A 45 -4.95 -24.98 5.64
N LEU A 46 -5.03 -24.09 4.65
CA LEU A 46 -6.01 -23.00 4.63
C LEU A 46 -7.33 -23.42 3.99
N GLY A 47 -7.38 -24.59 3.33
CA GLY A 47 -8.52 -25.03 2.55
C GLY A 47 -8.69 -24.26 1.24
N LEU A 48 -9.94 -24.05 0.85
CA LEU A 48 -10.30 -23.30 -0.35
C LEU A 48 -10.15 -21.79 -0.06
N VAL A 49 -9.31 -21.11 -0.84
CA VAL A 49 -8.99 -19.68 -0.71
C VAL A 49 -9.11 -19.00 -2.07
N GLU A 50 -9.68 -17.82 -2.09
CA GLU A 50 -9.62 -16.89 -3.23
C GLU A 50 -8.25 -16.21 -3.26
N ILE A 51 -7.38 -16.69 -4.14
CA ILE A 51 -6.00 -16.18 -4.24
C ILE A 51 -5.97 -14.94 -5.12
N PRO A 52 -5.44 -13.81 -4.65
CA PRO A 52 -5.22 -12.65 -5.51
C PRO A 52 -4.32 -13.00 -6.69
N SER A 53 -4.73 -12.66 -7.90
CA SER A 53 -4.00 -13.01 -9.13
C SER A 53 -2.56 -12.52 -9.11
N ASP A 54 -2.33 -11.32 -8.57
CA ASP A 54 -1.00 -10.69 -8.53
C ASP A 54 -0.08 -11.33 -7.48
N SER A 55 -0.65 -12.00 -6.47
CA SER A 55 0.12 -12.74 -5.47
C SER A 55 0.56 -14.13 -5.96
N LEU A 56 0.06 -14.62 -7.12
CA LEU A 56 0.53 -15.82 -7.78
C LEU A 56 1.80 -15.52 -8.57
N VAL A 57 2.96 -15.90 -8.01
CA VAL A 57 4.29 -15.51 -8.52
C VAL A 57 5.09 -16.67 -9.11
N GLY A 58 4.70 -17.91 -8.82
CA GLY A 58 5.55 -19.02 -9.19
C GLY A 58 4.91 -20.39 -9.15
N THR A 59 5.74 -21.38 -9.31
CA THR A 59 5.40 -22.81 -9.25
C THR A 59 6.20 -23.51 -8.16
N LYS A 60 5.70 -24.64 -7.64
CA LYS A 60 6.39 -25.37 -6.57
C LYS A 60 7.74 -25.92 -7.03
N THR A 61 7.79 -26.55 -8.21
CA THR A 61 8.97 -27.26 -8.72
C THR A 61 9.46 -26.68 -10.03
N SER A 62 10.75 -26.90 -10.35
CA SER A 62 11.38 -26.39 -11.56
C SER A 62 10.96 -27.05 -12.87
N GLY A 63 10.20 -28.16 -12.82
CA GLY A 63 9.97 -29.03 -13.98
C GLY A 63 9.33 -28.37 -15.21
N ARG A 64 8.60 -27.30 -15.07
CA ARG A 64 7.96 -26.57 -16.19
C ARG A 64 7.95 -25.05 -16.01
N HIS A 65 8.77 -24.50 -15.11
CA HIS A 65 8.80 -23.07 -14.84
C HIS A 65 9.17 -22.24 -16.09
N THR A 66 10.01 -22.78 -16.98
CA THR A 66 10.43 -22.13 -18.23
C THR A 66 9.38 -22.18 -19.36
N ALA A 67 8.30 -22.93 -19.18
CA ALA A 67 7.17 -22.93 -20.13
C ALA A 67 6.33 -21.66 -20.05
N PHE A 68 6.54 -20.85 -19.01
CA PHE A 68 5.82 -19.60 -18.73
C PHE A 68 6.77 -18.46 -18.45
N SER A 69 6.36 -17.25 -18.83
CA SER A 69 6.95 -16.03 -18.32
C SER A 69 6.61 -15.83 -16.83
N TYR A 70 7.27 -14.90 -16.17
CA TYR A 70 7.08 -14.61 -14.74
C TYR A 70 5.63 -14.28 -14.33
N ASP A 71 4.81 -13.87 -15.29
CA ASP A 71 3.39 -13.52 -15.13
C ASP A 71 2.44 -14.64 -15.60
N PHE A 72 2.93 -15.86 -15.76
CA PHE A 72 2.23 -17.04 -16.22
C PHE A 72 1.81 -17.03 -17.69
N MET A 73 2.22 -16.10 -18.53
CA MET A 73 1.93 -16.17 -19.95
C MET A 73 2.80 -17.26 -20.62
N PRO A 74 2.25 -18.00 -21.62
CA PRO A 74 2.98 -19.08 -22.27
C PRO A 74 4.20 -18.59 -23.05
N LEU A 75 5.23 -19.42 -23.13
CA LEU A 75 6.47 -19.18 -23.89
C LEU A 75 6.76 -20.25 -24.95
N LEU A 76 6.01 -21.36 -24.96
CA LEU A 76 6.22 -22.47 -25.90
C LEU A 76 5.54 -22.20 -27.24
N GLU A 77 6.09 -22.78 -28.32
CA GLU A 77 5.58 -22.59 -29.67
C GLU A 77 4.18 -23.17 -29.86
N PRO A 78 3.40 -22.67 -30.84
CA PRO A 78 1.99 -23.04 -31.03
C PRO A 78 1.74 -24.48 -31.50
N ASP A 79 2.75 -25.18 -32.02
CA ASP A 79 2.67 -26.55 -32.50
C ASP A 79 2.90 -27.62 -31.41
N THR A 80 3.03 -27.18 -30.15
CA THR A 80 3.29 -28.07 -29.00
C THR A 80 2.00 -28.64 -28.40
N GLU A 81 2.09 -29.82 -27.80
CA GLU A 81 1.02 -30.39 -26.96
C GLU A 81 0.58 -29.44 -25.83
N PHE A 82 1.53 -28.62 -25.36
CA PHE A 82 1.25 -27.58 -24.37
C PHE A 82 0.24 -26.57 -24.90
N ALA A 83 0.45 -26.05 -26.12
CA ALA A 83 -0.42 -25.08 -26.77
C ALA A 83 -1.82 -25.64 -27.00
N VAL A 84 -1.91 -26.89 -27.42
CA VAL A 84 -3.21 -27.60 -27.60
C VAL A 84 -3.98 -27.66 -26.27
N LYS A 85 -3.31 -28.14 -25.19
CA LYS A 85 -3.94 -28.22 -23.86
C LYS A 85 -4.31 -26.87 -23.27
N TRP A 86 -3.53 -25.83 -23.58
CA TRP A 86 -3.82 -24.46 -23.15
C TRP A 86 -5.04 -23.91 -23.90
N SER A 87 -5.11 -24.12 -25.22
CA SER A 87 -6.24 -23.72 -26.05
C SER A 87 -7.54 -24.40 -25.63
N ASN A 88 -7.50 -25.72 -25.34
CA ASN A 88 -8.68 -26.42 -24.85
C ASN A 88 -9.20 -25.90 -23.53
N LEU A 89 -8.30 -25.46 -22.61
CA LEU A 89 -8.68 -24.79 -21.37
C LEU A 89 -9.30 -23.39 -21.62
N CYS A 90 -8.82 -22.70 -22.65
CA CYS A 90 -9.40 -21.44 -23.10
C CYS A 90 -10.85 -21.62 -23.54
N ASP A 91 -11.10 -22.64 -24.35
CA ASP A 91 -12.44 -22.96 -24.85
C ASP A 91 -13.38 -23.33 -23.70
N ALA A 92 -12.95 -24.24 -22.81
CA ALA A 92 -13.71 -24.57 -21.62
C ALA A 92 -13.99 -23.34 -20.73
N HIS A 93 -13.03 -22.42 -20.62
CA HIS A 93 -13.24 -21.18 -19.86
C HIS A 93 -14.33 -20.29 -20.50
N LEU A 94 -14.35 -20.16 -21.81
CA LEU A 94 -15.32 -19.37 -22.54
C LEU A 94 -16.72 -20.01 -22.57
N GLU A 95 -16.80 -21.34 -22.56
CA GLU A 95 -18.08 -22.06 -22.60
C GLU A 95 -18.73 -22.15 -21.22
N GLU A 96 -18.02 -22.59 -20.22
CA GLU A 96 -18.57 -22.89 -18.88
C GLU A 96 -17.79 -22.31 -17.70
N GLY A 97 -16.63 -21.70 -17.93
CA GLY A 97 -15.72 -21.22 -16.89
C GLY A 97 -14.81 -22.31 -16.33
N ILE A 98 -13.69 -21.90 -15.74
CA ILE A 98 -12.77 -22.80 -15.03
C ILE A 98 -13.11 -22.77 -13.55
N HIS A 99 -13.82 -23.78 -13.05
CA HIS A 99 -14.26 -23.88 -11.66
C HIS A 99 -13.37 -24.76 -10.78
N THR A 100 -12.56 -25.62 -11.39
CA THR A 100 -11.67 -26.52 -10.63
C THR A 100 -10.57 -25.72 -9.93
N PRO A 101 -10.51 -25.73 -8.59
CA PRO A 101 -9.47 -25.02 -7.85
C PRO A 101 -8.07 -25.49 -8.22
N ILE A 102 -7.10 -24.58 -8.19
CA ILE A 102 -5.68 -24.95 -8.27
C ILE A 102 -5.21 -25.52 -6.93
N ILE A 103 -4.04 -26.18 -6.91
CA ILE A 103 -3.34 -26.52 -5.67
C ILE A 103 -2.12 -25.64 -5.56
N ALA A 104 -1.98 -24.92 -4.44
CA ALA A 104 -0.89 -23.98 -4.25
C ALA A 104 -0.34 -24.01 -2.82
N PHE A 105 0.91 -23.56 -2.69
CA PHE A 105 1.52 -23.21 -1.42
C PHE A 105 1.54 -21.69 -1.26
N GLU A 106 1.31 -21.22 -0.04
CA GLU A 106 1.56 -19.83 0.35
C GLU A 106 2.83 -19.77 1.20
N TYR A 107 3.73 -18.87 0.83
CA TYR A 107 4.92 -18.53 1.58
C TYR A 107 5.17 -17.02 1.52
N MET A 108 5.25 -16.36 2.67
CA MET A 108 5.51 -14.91 2.78
C MET A 108 4.54 -14.06 1.93
N ASN A 109 3.23 -14.38 1.99
CA ASN A 109 2.16 -13.73 1.21
C ASN A 109 2.24 -13.90 -0.31
N GLN A 110 3.10 -14.77 -0.79
CA GLN A 110 3.21 -15.14 -2.20
C GLN A 110 2.74 -16.57 -2.41
N PHE A 111 2.09 -16.83 -3.55
CA PHE A 111 1.53 -18.13 -3.86
C PHE A 111 2.28 -18.80 -5.00
N TYR A 112 2.54 -20.09 -4.81
CA TYR A 112 3.28 -20.94 -5.73
C TYR A 112 2.43 -22.15 -6.12
N VAL A 113 2.16 -22.29 -7.39
CA VAL A 113 1.26 -23.32 -7.92
C VAL A 113 1.94 -24.67 -7.89
N GLN A 114 1.34 -25.65 -7.23
CA GLN A 114 1.74 -27.04 -7.31
C GLN A 114 1.06 -27.71 -8.51
N GLU A 115 -0.26 -27.49 -8.67
CA GLU A 115 -1.05 -28.03 -9.76
C GLU A 115 -1.98 -26.97 -10.34
N GLY A 116 -2.00 -26.86 -11.67
CA GLY A 116 -2.90 -25.95 -12.38
C GLY A 116 -2.22 -24.75 -13.04
N ASN A 117 -0.90 -24.75 -13.28
CA ASN A 117 -0.19 -23.65 -13.95
C ASN A 117 -0.87 -23.18 -15.26
N LYS A 118 -1.41 -24.08 -16.09
CA LYS A 118 -2.14 -23.69 -17.29
C LYS A 118 -3.48 -23.04 -16.99
N ARG A 119 -4.19 -23.51 -15.93
CA ARG A 119 -5.43 -22.87 -15.46
C ARG A 119 -5.16 -21.43 -15.02
N VAL A 120 -4.10 -21.23 -14.22
CA VAL A 120 -3.64 -19.87 -13.82
C VAL A 120 -3.31 -19.03 -15.04
N SER A 121 -2.59 -19.59 -16.02
CA SER A 121 -2.22 -18.90 -17.25
C SER A 121 -3.44 -18.40 -18.02
N VAL A 122 -4.44 -19.26 -18.25
CA VAL A 122 -5.68 -18.89 -18.93
C VAL A 122 -6.46 -17.85 -18.15
N LEU A 123 -6.65 -18.07 -16.84
CA LEU A 123 -7.40 -17.13 -16.00
C LEU A 123 -6.73 -15.74 -15.93
N LYS A 124 -5.40 -15.68 -15.82
CA LYS A 124 -4.66 -14.41 -15.88
C LYS A 124 -4.76 -13.74 -17.26
N TYR A 125 -4.73 -14.51 -18.34
CA TYR A 125 -4.89 -14.00 -19.70
C TYR A 125 -6.24 -13.30 -19.88
N TYR A 126 -7.30 -13.80 -19.26
CA TYR A 126 -8.63 -13.20 -19.26
C TYR A 126 -8.86 -12.18 -18.14
N GLY A 127 -7.81 -11.80 -17.41
CA GLY A 127 -7.87 -10.73 -16.41
C GLY A 127 -8.54 -11.12 -15.10
N ALA A 128 -8.49 -12.40 -14.72
CA ALA A 128 -9.02 -12.82 -13.43
C ALA A 128 -8.32 -12.09 -12.28
N VAL A 129 -9.09 -11.43 -11.43
CA VAL A 129 -8.59 -10.71 -10.24
C VAL A 129 -8.28 -11.67 -9.10
N LYS A 130 -9.06 -12.76 -9.00
CA LYS A 130 -8.89 -13.81 -7.99
C LYS A 130 -9.00 -15.19 -8.66
N ILE A 131 -8.27 -16.16 -8.12
CA ILE A 131 -8.23 -17.54 -8.62
C ILE A 131 -8.48 -18.49 -7.44
N PRO A 132 -9.52 -19.36 -7.48
CA PRO A 132 -9.79 -20.28 -6.39
C PRO A 132 -8.70 -21.35 -6.31
N GLY A 133 -8.18 -21.59 -5.11
CA GLY A 133 -7.14 -22.59 -4.87
C GLY A 133 -7.26 -23.26 -3.51
N THR A 134 -6.93 -24.54 -3.46
CA THR A 134 -6.66 -25.26 -2.21
C THR A 134 -5.23 -24.95 -1.79
N VAL A 135 -5.07 -24.26 -0.66
CA VAL A 135 -3.78 -23.66 -0.24
C VAL A 135 -3.25 -24.31 1.02
N THR A 136 -1.96 -24.60 1.03
CA THR A 136 -1.19 -24.91 2.23
C THR A 136 -0.20 -23.78 2.50
N ARG A 137 -0.27 -23.17 3.68
CA ARG A 137 0.65 -22.13 4.14
C ARG A 137 1.90 -22.73 4.74
N LEU A 138 3.07 -22.24 4.30
CA LEU A 138 4.36 -22.60 4.86
C LEU A 138 4.82 -21.47 5.80
N ILE A 139 4.97 -21.78 7.09
CA ILE A 139 5.35 -20.79 8.09
C ILE A 139 6.85 -20.92 8.35
N PRO A 140 7.67 -19.89 7.99
CA PRO A 140 9.10 -19.89 8.29
C PRO A 140 9.37 -19.70 9.79
N ALA A 141 10.55 -20.05 10.25
CA ALA A 141 11.01 -19.66 11.58
C ALA A 141 11.03 -18.14 11.73
N ARG A 142 10.84 -17.65 12.96
CA ARG A 142 10.96 -16.21 13.27
C ARG A 142 12.42 -15.77 13.14
N THR A 143 12.62 -14.66 12.42
CA THR A 143 13.92 -14.00 12.26
C THR A 143 13.82 -12.53 12.63
N ASP A 144 14.98 -11.87 12.72
CA ASP A 144 15.04 -10.43 12.96
C ASP A 144 14.81 -9.56 11.70
N GLU A 145 14.68 -10.19 10.55
CA GLU A 145 14.40 -9.51 9.28
C GLU A 145 13.03 -8.83 9.30
N LEU A 146 12.97 -7.61 8.78
CA LEU A 146 11.77 -6.79 8.76
C LEU A 146 10.59 -7.50 8.07
N GLU A 147 10.83 -8.10 6.92
CA GLU A 147 9.81 -8.80 6.14
C GLU A 147 9.22 -9.99 6.90
N ASN A 148 10.06 -10.75 7.63
CA ASN A 148 9.60 -11.85 8.46
C ASN A 148 8.73 -11.34 9.64
N LYS A 149 9.13 -10.25 10.29
CA LYS A 149 8.34 -9.63 11.38
C LYS A 149 6.98 -9.14 10.86
N ILE A 150 6.94 -8.47 9.70
CA ILE A 150 5.69 -8.02 9.05
C ILE A 150 4.82 -9.23 8.68
N TYR A 151 5.42 -10.31 8.18
CA TYR A 151 4.68 -11.52 7.86
C TYR A 151 4.01 -12.14 9.10
N TYR A 152 4.68 -12.13 10.24
CA TYR A 152 4.06 -12.62 11.48
C TYR A 152 2.92 -11.72 11.98
N GLU A 153 3.00 -10.39 11.79
CA GLU A 153 1.85 -9.51 12.03
C GLU A 153 0.70 -9.83 11.06
N PHE A 154 1.00 -10.13 9.79
CA PHE A 154 0.00 -10.60 8.83
C PHE A 154 -0.67 -11.89 9.29
N LEU A 155 0.07 -12.89 9.79
CA LEU A 155 -0.51 -14.14 10.27
C LEU A 155 -1.52 -13.90 11.40
N ASP A 156 -1.22 -13.02 12.33
CA ASP A 156 -2.13 -12.67 13.42
C ASP A 156 -3.35 -11.88 12.91
N PHE A 157 -3.17 -10.95 12.00
CA PHE A 157 -4.26 -10.24 11.34
C PHE A 157 -5.15 -11.19 10.50
N TYR A 158 -4.56 -12.12 9.76
CA TYR A 158 -5.30 -13.09 8.95
C TYR A 158 -6.18 -14.02 9.79
N LYS A 159 -5.76 -14.39 11.00
CA LYS A 159 -6.60 -15.18 11.92
C LYS A 159 -7.93 -14.48 12.22
N LEU A 160 -7.90 -13.15 12.34
CA LEU A 160 -9.07 -12.33 12.66
C LEU A 160 -9.89 -11.96 11.42
N SER A 161 -9.22 -11.51 10.37
CA SER A 161 -9.85 -10.89 9.21
C SER A 161 -10.14 -11.87 8.06
N LYS A 162 -9.32 -12.92 7.91
CA LYS A 162 -9.27 -13.78 6.70
C LYS A 162 -8.94 -13.02 5.41
N VAL A 163 -8.41 -11.79 5.52
CA VAL A 163 -7.97 -10.96 4.39
C VAL A 163 -6.53 -11.30 4.02
N ASN A 164 -6.28 -11.67 2.77
CA ASN A 164 -4.99 -12.12 2.25
C ASN A 164 -4.43 -11.28 1.09
N TYR A 165 -5.01 -10.11 0.85
CA TYR A 165 -4.67 -9.26 -0.30
C TYR A 165 -4.14 -7.88 0.10
N VAL A 166 -4.03 -7.59 1.39
CA VAL A 166 -3.46 -6.34 1.91
C VAL A 166 -2.05 -6.60 2.43
N HIS A 167 -1.10 -5.82 1.96
CA HIS A 167 0.30 -5.93 2.36
C HIS A 167 0.83 -4.58 2.80
N PHE A 168 1.73 -4.59 3.79
CA PHE A 168 2.39 -3.40 4.33
C PHE A 168 3.90 -3.55 4.22
N SER A 169 4.60 -2.42 4.04
CA SER A 169 6.06 -2.36 4.02
C SER A 169 6.67 -2.08 5.41
N LYS A 170 5.83 -1.75 6.41
CA LYS A 170 6.27 -1.34 7.75
C LYS A 170 5.53 -2.13 8.83
N LEU A 171 6.20 -2.32 9.97
CA LEU A 171 5.60 -2.89 11.18
C LEU A 171 4.44 -2.02 11.69
N GLY A 172 3.46 -2.66 12.33
CA GLY A 172 2.29 -1.99 12.90
C GLY A 172 1.19 -1.69 11.90
N GLY A 173 1.40 -1.93 10.59
CA GLY A 173 0.42 -1.66 9.54
C GLY A 173 -0.89 -2.41 9.73
N TYR A 174 -0.83 -3.69 10.05
CA TYR A 174 -2.02 -4.52 10.28
C TYR A 174 -2.80 -4.11 11.52
N SER A 175 -2.11 -3.78 12.62
CA SER A 175 -2.74 -3.29 13.84
C SER A 175 -3.41 -1.92 13.62
N LYS A 176 -2.75 -1.02 12.88
CA LYS A 176 -3.31 0.28 12.51
C LYS A 176 -4.53 0.13 11.60
N LEU A 177 -4.48 -0.78 10.61
CA LEU A 177 -5.64 -1.06 9.76
C LEU A 177 -6.83 -1.54 10.58
N GLN A 178 -6.63 -2.50 11.52
CA GLN A 178 -7.67 -3.00 12.41
C GLN A 178 -8.39 -1.85 13.14
N THR A 179 -7.63 -0.90 13.67
CA THR A 179 -8.17 0.28 14.35
C THR A 179 -8.93 1.21 13.40
N LEU A 180 -8.36 1.49 12.22
CA LEU A 180 -8.94 2.42 11.24
C LEU A 180 -10.24 1.89 10.61
N VAL A 181 -10.43 0.56 10.56
CA VAL A 181 -11.71 -0.04 10.14
C VAL A 181 -12.67 -0.24 11.32
N CYS A 182 -12.44 0.46 12.44
CA CYS A 182 -13.28 0.45 13.62
C CYS A 182 -13.42 -0.92 14.29
N LYS A 183 -12.38 -1.75 14.25
CA LYS A 183 -12.31 -3.04 14.94
C LYS A 183 -11.42 -2.95 16.18
N ALA A 184 -11.90 -3.50 17.29
CA ALA A 184 -11.11 -3.60 18.50
C ALA A 184 -9.91 -4.55 18.31
N SER A 185 -8.88 -4.40 19.15
CA SER A 185 -7.75 -5.33 19.15
C SER A 185 -8.25 -6.76 19.45
N GLY A 186 -7.91 -7.71 18.57
CA GLY A 186 -8.34 -9.11 18.69
C GLY A 186 -9.79 -9.39 18.24
N GLU A 187 -10.54 -8.40 17.76
CA GLU A 187 -11.88 -8.60 17.23
C GLU A 187 -11.84 -9.27 15.85
N ALA A 188 -12.57 -10.36 15.70
CA ALA A 188 -12.71 -11.05 14.42
C ALA A 188 -13.67 -10.30 13.49
N TRP A 189 -13.36 -10.32 12.17
CA TRP A 189 -14.19 -9.71 11.16
C TRP A 189 -15.37 -10.63 10.78
N SER A 190 -16.55 -10.06 10.72
CA SER A 190 -17.74 -10.73 10.18
C SER A 190 -17.61 -10.93 8.66
N GLU A 191 -18.53 -11.66 8.07
CA GLU A 191 -18.60 -11.80 6.61
C GLU A 191 -18.88 -10.47 5.93
N ASP A 192 -19.80 -9.67 6.49
CA ASP A 192 -20.13 -8.33 5.99
C ASP A 192 -18.92 -7.38 6.06
N ASP A 193 -18.14 -7.42 7.13
CA ASP A 193 -16.91 -6.63 7.23
C ASP A 193 -15.95 -6.96 6.09
N ARG A 194 -15.77 -8.25 5.82
CA ARG A 194 -14.87 -8.73 4.74
C ARG A 194 -15.37 -8.33 3.36
N LEU A 195 -16.69 -8.43 3.11
CA LEU A 195 -17.28 -8.05 1.83
C LEU A 195 -17.18 -6.54 1.59
N ASN A 196 -17.55 -5.73 2.57
CA ASN A 196 -17.46 -4.28 2.49
C ASN A 196 -16.02 -3.81 2.31
N PHE A 197 -15.10 -4.37 3.09
CA PHE A 197 -13.70 -4.03 2.96
C PHE A 197 -13.12 -4.46 1.60
N ALA A 198 -13.46 -5.64 1.10
CA ALA A 198 -13.00 -6.11 -0.20
C ALA A 198 -13.48 -5.21 -1.35
N ALA A 199 -14.74 -4.77 -1.31
CA ALA A 199 -15.30 -3.85 -2.29
C ALA A 199 -14.55 -2.51 -2.29
N PHE A 200 -14.39 -1.92 -1.10
CA PHE A 200 -13.67 -0.66 -0.96
C PHE A 200 -12.18 -0.79 -1.34
N TYR A 201 -11.48 -1.82 -0.85
CA TYR A 201 -10.07 -2.03 -1.16
C TYR A 201 -9.83 -2.21 -2.67
N THR A 202 -10.70 -2.94 -3.36
CA THR A 202 -10.59 -3.13 -4.81
C THR A 202 -10.73 -1.81 -5.56
N MET A 203 -11.72 -1.00 -5.19
CA MET A 203 -11.92 0.33 -5.76
C MET A 203 -10.72 1.25 -5.46
N PHE A 204 -10.24 1.27 -4.22
CA PHE A 204 -9.09 2.05 -3.80
C PHE A 204 -7.82 1.66 -4.56
N HIS A 205 -7.54 0.36 -4.65
CA HIS A 205 -6.38 -0.18 -5.36
C HIS A 205 -6.38 0.25 -6.84
N GLN A 206 -7.52 0.16 -7.53
CA GLN A 206 -7.64 0.61 -8.92
C GLN A 206 -7.32 2.10 -9.09
N GLN A 207 -7.79 2.95 -8.17
CA GLN A 207 -7.49 4.39 -8.24
C GLN A 207 -6.02 4.68 -7.89
N PHE A 208 -5.46 3.96 -6.92
CA PHE A 208 -4.04 4.07 -6.55
C PHE A 208 -3.12 3.66 -7.70
N GLU A 209 -3.42 2.57 -8.40
CA GLU A 209 -2.69 2.15 -9.60
C GLU A 209 -2.81 3.15 -10.75
N ALA A 210 -4.02 3.66 -10.99
CA ALA A 210 -4.27 4.65 -12.04
C ALA A 210 -3.48 5.96 -11.81
N LEU A 211 -3.12 6.28 -10.57
CA LEU A 211 -2.24 7.40 -10.20
C LEU A 211 -0.75 7.04 -10.22
N GLY A 212 -0.41 5.79 -10.54
CA GLY A 212 0.98 5.32 -10.63
C GLY A 212 1.58 4.87 -9.30
N GLY A 213 0.76 4.59 -8.28
CA GLY A 213 1.20 4.25 -6.93
C GLY A 213 2.13 3.04 -6.87
N THR A 214 1.80 1.97 -7.54
CA THR A 214 2.63 0.75 -7.61
C THR A 214 4.00 0.98 -8.25
N SER A 215 4.10 1.93 -9.19
CA SER A 215 5.38 2.27 -9.84
C SER A 215 6.36 2.99 -8.91
N MET A 216 5.88 3.52 -7.79
CA MET A 216 6.70 4.17 -6.76
C MET A 216 7.30 3.19 -5.73
N GLY A 217 7.00 1.89 -5.84
CA GLY A 217 7.45 0.89 -4.88
C GLY A 217 6.70 0.88 -3.55
N LEU A 218 5.56 1.56 -3.49
CA LEU A 218 4.66 1.53 -2.34
C LEU A 218 3.65 0.40 -2.43
N THR A 219 3.28 -0.15 -1.29
CA THR A 219 2.13 -1.06 -1.23
C THR A 219 0.82 -0.27 -1.21
N THR A 220 -0.23 -0.85 -1.79
CA THR A 220 -1.59 -0.28 -1.68
C THR A 220 -2.02 -0.14 -0.21
N GLY A 221 -1.58 -1.07 0.66
CA GLY A 221 -1.87 -1.02 2.08
C GLY A 221 -1.28 0.21 2.77
N ASP A 222 -0.02 0.55 2.48
CA ASP A 222 0.61 1.74 3.07
C ASP A 222 -0.13 3.02 2.67
N ALA A 223 -0.51 3.16 1.40
CA ALA A 223 -1.31 4.29 0.91
C ALA A 223 -2.72 4.30 1.53
N LEU A 224 -3.32 3.12 1.72
CA LEU A 224 -4.62 2.97 2.38
C LEU A 224 -4.60 3.47 3.83
N LEU A 225 -3.51 3.21 4.58
CA LEU A 225 -3.39 3.74 5.95
C LEU A 225 -3.36 5.26 5.98
N VAL A 226 -2.70 5.90 5.02
CA VAL A 226 -2.71 7.37 4.90
C VAL A 226 -4.13 7.85 4.60
N TYR A 227 -4.80 7.23 3.64
CA TYR A 227 -6.16 7.59 3.27
C TYR A 227 -7.12 7.47 4.46
N LEU A 228 -7.16 6.32 5.14
CA LEU A 228 -8.05 6.05 6.27
C LEU A 228 -7.67 6.85 7.55
N SER A 229 -6.48 7.43 7.60
CA SER A 229 -6.10 8.34 8.70
C SER A 229 -6.75 9.72 8.55
N VAL A 230 -7.21 10.07 7.35
CA VAL A 230 -7.85 11.36 7.04
C VAL A 230 -9.36 11.18 6.80
N TYR A 231 -9.73 10.15 6.02
CA TYR A 231 -11.12 9.84 5.69
C TYR A 231 -11.60 8.65 6.52
N ARG A 232 -12.71 8.79 7.24
CA ARG A 232 -13.24 7.71 8.08
C ARG A 232 -13.66 6.51 7.24
N TYR A 233 -13.41 5.31 7.74
CA TYR A 233 -13.81 4.09 7.04
C TYR A 233 -15.33 4.00 6.82
N SER A 234 -16.15 4.50 7.77
CA SER A 234 -17.60 4.60 7.61
C SER A 234 -18.02 5.36 6.36
N ASP A 235 -17.26 6.38 5.96
CA ASP A 235 -17.58 7.25 4.83
C ASP A 235 -17.24 6.60 3.48
N THR A 236 -16.56 5.45 3.53
CA THR A 236 -16.17 4.70 2.31
C THR A 236 -17.28 3.79 1.78
N TYR A 237 -18.33 3.51 2.56
CA TYR A 237 -19.41 2.62 2.14
C TYR A 237 -20.18 3.13 0.93
N ASP A 238 -20.38 4.45 0.85
CA ASP A 238 -21.07 5.10 -0.26
C ASP A 238 -20.14 5.84 -1.21
N ALA A 239 -18.82 5.70 -1.03
CA ALA A 239 -17.85 6.40 -1.84
C ALA A 239 -17.83 5.90 -3.28
N THR A 240 -17.86 6.82 -4.23
CA THR A 240 -17.69 6.50 -5.64
C THR A 240 -16.21 6.44 -6.03
N PRO A 241 -15.85 5.72 -7.12
CA PRO A 241 -14.46 5.71 -7.63
C PRO A 241 -13.90 7.11 -7.89
N ALA A 242 -14.73 8.04 -8.34
CA ALA A 242 -14.33 9.42 -8.59
C ALA A 242 -13.98 10.18 -7.30
N GLN A 243 -14.75 9.98 -6.23
CA GLN A 243 -14.48 10.56 -4.92
C GLN A 243 -13.19 10.00 -4.31
N VAL A 244 -13.02 8.67 -4.36
CA VAL A 244 -11.78 8.01 -3.88
C VAL A 244 -10.57 8.56 -4.63
N ARG A 245 -10.67 8.69 -5.95
CA ARG A 245 -9.60 9.28 -6.79
C ARG A 245 -9.28 10.71 -6.38
N GLN A 246 -10.29 11.56 -6.28
CA GLN A 246 -10.12 12.97 -5.89
C GLN A 246 -9.48 13.11 -4.51
N ASN A 247 -9.90 12.27 -3.57
CA ASN A 247 -9.33 12.24 -2.22
C ASN A 247 -7.88 11.77 -2.23
N LEU A 248 -7.55 10.73 -3.01
CA LEU A 248 -6.16 10.28 -3.20
C LEU A 248 -5.30 11.36 -3.84
N GLU A 249 -5.80 12.09 -4.84
CA GLU A 249 -5.07 13.19 -5.48
C GLU A 249 -4.72 14.29 -4.47
N LYS A 250 -5.62 14.60 -3.54
CA LYS A 250 -5.35 15.56 -2.45
C LYS A 250 -4.26 15.07 -1.49
N LEU A 251 -4.21 13.76 -1.20
CA LEU A 251 -3.24 13.14 -0.31
C LEU A 251 -1.98 12.64 -1.02
N TRP A 252 -1.83 12.93 -2.31
CA TRP A 252 -0.78 12.31 -3.11
C TRP A 252 0.63 12.69 -2.65
N ASN A 253 0.81 13.88 -2.11
CA ASN A 253 2.09 14.32 -1.55
C ASN A 253 2.43 13.56 -0.27
N GLU A 254 1.47 13.34 0.62
CA GLU A 254 1.64 12.53 1.84
C GLU A 254 1.94 11.07 1.52
N VAL A 255 1.29 10.53 0.48
CA VAL A 255 1.59 9.19 -0.02
C VAL A 255 3.01 9.10 -0.58
N LYS A 256 3.46 10.11 -1.33
CA LYS A 256 4.84 10.17 -1.86
C LYS A 256 5.91 10.20 -0.77
N VAL A 257 5.66 10.86 0.35
CA VAL A 257 6.61 10.90 1.48
C VAL A 257 6.91 9.49 2.02
N LEU A 258 6.00 8.52 1.83
CA LEU A 258 6.26 7.13 2.23
C LEU A 258 7.35 6.46 1.38
N THR A 259 7.65 6.96 0.16
CA THR A 259 8.69 6.41 -0.72
C THR A 259 10.09 6.85 -0.32
N GLU A 260 10.21 7.93 0.46
CA GLU A 260 11.51 8.42 0.88
C GLU A 260 12.11 7.48 1.93
N PRO A 261 13.35 7.02 1.78
CA PRO A 261 14.02 6.25 2.81
C PRO A 261 14.11 7.12 4.06
N HIS A 262 13.55 6.66 5.18
CA HIS A 262 13.52 7.39 6.43
C HIS A 262 14.91 7.54 7.03
N GLY A 263 15.64 8.54 6.53
CA GLY A 263 16.37 9.42 7.40
C GLY A 263 15.54 10.70 7.40
N VAL A 264 14.92 11.07 8.51
CA VAL A 264 14.46 12.43 8.70
C VAL A 264 15.71 13.27 8.83
N GLU A 265 16.35 13.60 7.71
CA GLU A 265 17.04 14.87 7.59
C GLU A 265 15.91 15.90 7.61
N LEU A 266 15.73 16.53 8.73
CA LEU A 266 15.06 17.82 8.81
C LEU A 266 15.85 18.73 7.86
N SER A 267 15.45 18.77 6.58
CA SER A 267 15.93 19.76 5.65
C SER A 267 15.37 21.08 6.17
N LEU A 268 16.21 21.84 6.83
CA LEU A 268 15.95 23.21 7.25
C LEU A 268 15.98 24.18 6.05
N ASP A 269 16.10 23.65 4.83
CA ASP A 269 16.03 24.44 3.62
C ASP A 269 14.57 24.66 3.21
N PRO A 270 14.13 25.91 3.04
CA PRO A 270 12.81 26.20 2.51
C PRO A 270 12.68 25.63 1.08
N PRO A 271 11.47 25.17 0.66
CA PRO A 271 11.25 24.66 -0.67
C PRO A 271 11.66 25.70 -1.70
N LYS A 272 12.54 25.32 -2.64
CA LYS A 272 12.99 26.19 -3.73
C LYS A 272 11.78 26.57 -4.56
N SER A 273 11.40 27.85 -4.48
CA SER A 273 10.43 28.46 -5.38
C SER A 273 10.83 28.28 -6.85
N PRO A 274 9.87 28.15 -7.79
CA PRO A 274 10.20 27.96 -9.19
C PRO A 274 11.00 29.14 -9.71
N ALA A 275 12.14 28.80 -10.31
CA ALA A 275 13.06 29.60 -11.13
C ALA A 275 12.95 31.13 -11.07
N GLU A 276 13.76 31.75 -10.23
CA GLU A 276 14.09 33.17 -10.38
C GLU A 276 15.09 33.38 -11.53
N PRO A 277 15.01 34.55 -12.22
CA PRO A 277 15.87 34.84 -13.35
C PRO A 277 17.34 35.01 -12.95
N LEU A 278 18.22 34.65 -13.89
CA LEU A 278 19.69 34.58 -13.81
C LEU A 278 20.46 35.83 -13.32
N LEU A 279 19.79 36.88 -12.83
CA LEU A 279 20.42 38.14 -12.42
C LEU A 279 20.66 38.31 -10.91
N SER A 280 20.25 37.36 -10.06
CA SER A 280 20.46 37.44 -8.59
C SER A 280 21.80 36.87 -8.09
N LYS A 281 22.67 36.40 -8.99
CA LYS A 281 23.97 35.76 -8.63
C LYS A 281 25.12 36.73 -8.30
N LEU A 282 24.83 38.02 -8.11
CA LEU A 282 25.82 39.03 -7.76
C LEU A 282 25.48 39.74 -6.48
N ASN A 283 25.26 39.01 -5.39
CA ASN A 283 25.34 39.62 -4.04
C ASN A 283 26.34 38.82 -3.19
N ILE A 284 27.58 39.25 -3.30
CA ILE A 284 28.65 38.95 -2.37
C ILE A 284 28.38 39.86 -1.15
N PHE A 285 28.37 39.28 0.04
CA PHE A 285 28.18 39.88 1.37
C PHE A 285 26.73 40.06 1.86
N SER A 286 26.18 38.95 2.40
CA SER A 286 25.39 39.06 3.65
C SER A 286 25.51 37.73 4.40
N PRO A 287 25.91 37.69 5.67
CA PRO A 287 25.91 36.49 6.46
C PRO A 287 24.46 36.09 6.74
N SER A 288 23.99 34.98 6.17
CA SER A 288 22.71 34.42 6.53
C SER A 288 22.76 33.94 8.00
N LYS A 289 22.15 34.68 8.89
CA LYS A 289 21.80 34.14 10.20
C LYS A 289 20.77 33.05 9.99
N GLN A 290 21.19 31.80 10.15
CA GLN A 290 20.26 30.68 10.33
C GLN A 290 19.42 30.99 11.59
N PRO A 291 18.09 30.96 11.54
CA PRO A 291 17.30 31.03 12.75
C PRO A 291 17.59 29.76 13.56
N SER A 292 18.25 29.94 14.69
CA SER A 292 18.55 28.86 15.64
C SER A 292 17.30 28.38 16.42
N GLU A 293 16.13 28.94 16.12
CA GLU A 293 14.92 28.83 16.91
C GLU A 293 13.72 28.53 15.99
N LEU A 294 13.03 27.43 16.27
CA LEU A 294 11.78 27.06 15.62
C LEU A 294 10.61 27.72 16.35
N ARG A 295 9.76 28.47 15.64
CA ARG A 295 8.54 29.07 16.18
C ARG A 295 7.32 28.32 15.63
N VAL A 296 6.46 27.83 16.52
CA VAL A 296 5.27 27.06 16.20
C VAL A 296 4.05 27.72 16.85
N ALA A 297 3.03 28.01 16.06
CA ALA A 297 1.75 28.48 16.55
C ALA A 297 0.70 27.35 16.42
N PHE A 298 -0.02 27.08 17.51
CA PHE A 298 -1.16 26.18 17.54
C PHE A 298 -2.43 27.05 17.60
N ILE A 299 -3.33 26.86 16.65
CA ILE A 299 -4.62 27.59 16.59
C ILE A 299 -5.72 26.55 16.74
N HIS A 300 -6.59 26.74 17.73
CA HIS A 300 -7.68 25.85 18.08
C HIS A 300 -9.01 26.60 18.06
N GLU A 301 -10.03 26.00 17.46
CA GLU A 301 -11.41 26.51 17.45
C GLU A 301 -12.04 26.48 18.85
N TYR A 302 -11.64 25.51 19.67
CA TYR A 302 -12.11 25.33 21.05
C TYR A 302 -10.93 25.34 22.02
N ASN A 303 -11.22 25.53 23.31
CA ASN A 303 -10.22 25.40 24.35
C ASN A 303 -10.10 23.97 24.92
N ALA A 304 -8.99 23.68 25.58
CA ALA A 304 -8.69 22.37 26.15
C ALA A 304 -9.65 21.92 27.27
N LYS A 305 -10.46 22.84 27.84
CA LYS A 305 -11.44 22.51 28.88
C LYS A 305 -12.71 21.90 28.30
N ILE A 306 -13.06 22.30 27.09
CA ILE A 306 -14.30 21.89 26.41
C ILE A 306 -14.06 20.71 25.48
N SER A 307 -12.93 20.71 24.74
CA SER A 307 -12.62 19.70 23.75
C SER A 307 -11.56 18.71 24.25
N ALA A 308 -11.94 17.42 24.32
CA ALA A 308 -11.00 16.34 24.63
C ALA A 308 -9.91 16.20 23.56
N TRP A 309 -10.23 16.55 22.31
CA TRP A 309 -9.30 16.54 21.19
C TRP A 309 -8.23 17.65 21.35
N VAL A 310 -8.63 18.89 21.66
CA VAL A 310 -7.71 19.99 21.93
C VAL A 310 -6.82 19.65 23.12
N ARG A 311 -7.36 19.03 24.15
CA ARG A 311 -6.58 18.57 25.32
C ARG A 311 -5.48 17.59 24.96
N ALA A 312 -5.77 16.60 24.10
CA ALA A 312 -4.76 15.63 23.65
C ALA A 312 -3.64 16.29 22.83
N HIS A 313 -3.98 17.31 22.02
CA HIS A 313 -3.00 18.10 21.27
C HIS A 313 -2.18 19.02 22.19
N ASP A 314 -2.80 19.55 23.23
CA ASP A 314 -2.13 20.39 24.23
C ASP A 314 -1.12 19.59 25.07
N GLU A 315 -1.44 18.34 25.42
CA GLU A 315 -0.48 17.41 26.03
C GLU A 315 0.74 17.15 25.12
N GLY A 316 0.52 16.97 23.81
CA GLY A 316 1.58 16.83 22.81
C GLY A 316 2.43 18.11 22.67
N ARG A 317 1.81 19.28 22.69
CA ARG A 317 2.45 20.58 22.69
C ARG A 317 3.35 20.78 23.93
N GLU A 318 2.83 20.42 25.11
CA GLU A 318 3.62 20.47 26.35
C GLU A 318 4.80 19.49 26.35
N ALA A 319 4.60 18.30 25.79
CA ALA A 319 5.68 17.33 25.64
C ALA A 319 6.78 17.86 24.70
N LEU A 320 6.40 18.51 23.59
CA LEU A 320 7.33 19.14 22.66
C LEU A 320 8.15 20.25 23.34
N ALA A 321 7.49 21.12 24.13
CA ALA A 321 8.14 22.17 24.88
C ALA A 321 9.13 21.65 25.93
N LYS A 322 8.81 20.51 26.56
CA LYS A 322 9.71 19.86 27.54
C LYS A 322 10.94 19.21 26.91
N VAL A 323 10.78 18.65 25.71
CA VAL A 323 11.88 17.95 25.00
C VAL A 323 12.86 18.95 24.37
N PHE A 324 12.37 20.11 23.92
CA PHE A 324 13.18 21.13 23.22
C PHE A 324 13.03 22.54 23.82
N PRO A 325 13.37 22.75 25.10
CA PRO A 325 13.05 23.98 25.83
C PRO A 325 13.70 25.25 25.27
N ASP A 326 14.85 25.14 24.59
CA ASP A 326 15.64 26.28 24.09
C ASP A 326 15.64 26.36 22.54
N LYS A 327 14.92 25.48 21.86
CA LYS A 327 14.92 25.39 20.39
C LYS A 327 13.56 25.65 19.75
N VAL A 328 12.49 25.49 20.51
CA VAL A 328 11.11 25.63 20.00
C VAL A 328 10.34 26.65 20.85
N TYR A 329 9.93 27.74 20.22
CA TYR A 329 9.01 28.70 20.82
C TYR A 329 7.59 28.39 20.38
N ILE A 330 6.71 28.15 21.33
CA ILE A 330 5.34 27.70 21.07
C ILE A 330 4.36 28.80 21.53
N SER A 331 3.46 29.19 20.61
CA SER A 331 2.28 30.01 20.93
C SER A 331 1.03 29.16 20.75
N SER A 332 0.00 29.38 21.56
CA SER A 332 -1.30 28.71 21.46
C SER A 332 -2.40 29.75 21.47
N TYR A 333 -3.31 29.64 20.51
CA TYR A 333 -4.48 30.49 20.35
C TYR A 333 -5.71 29.54 20.46
N GLU A 334 -6.51 29.74 21.49
CA GLU A 334 -7.71 28.93 21.78
C GLU A 334 -8.98 29.75 21.51
N ASP A 335 -10.10 29.05 21.30
CA ASP A 335 -11.42 29.66 21.04
C ASP A 335 -11.42 30.61 19.81
N VAL A 336 -10.65 30.25 18.76
CA VAL A 336 -10.56 31.06 17.52
C VAL A 336 -11.69 30.61 16.58
N ASN A 337 -12.64 31.50 16.32
CA ASN A 337 -13.70 31.23 15.35
C ASN A 337 -13.14 31.33 13.92
N PRO A 338 -13.22 30.24 13.11
CA PRO A 338 -12.66 30.22 11.75
C PRO A 338 -13.22 31.29 10.82
N GLU A 339 -14.50 31.67 11.01
CA GLU A 339 -15.18 32.63 10.14
C GLU A 339 -14.97 34.10 10.56
N VAL A 340 -14.60 34.37 11.81
CA VAL A 340 -14.57 35.71 12.38
C VAL A 340 -13.16 36.13 12.80
N ASP A 341 -12.44 35.23 13.49
CA ASP A 341 -11.18 35.59 14.17
C ASP A 341 -9.93 35.08 13.44
N ALA A 342 -10.08 34.13 12.52
CA ALA A 342 -8.94 33.45 11.90
C ALA A 342 -8.03 34.40 11.12
N GLU A 343 -8.60 35.36 10.37
CA GLU A 343 -7.83 36.34 9.59
C GLU A 343 -6.99 37.23 10.52
N GLN A 344 -7.58 37.73 11.61
CA GLN A 344 -6.90 38.57 12.59
C GLN A 344 -5.77 37.83 13.31
N VAL A 345 -6.02 36.57 13.72
CA VAL A 345 -5.01 35.71 14.35
C VAL A 345 -3.85 35.42 13.40
N LEU A 346 -4.15 35.13 12.12
CA LEU A 346 -3.13 34.88 11.10
C LEU A 346 -2.31 36.17 10.79
N GLU A 347 -2.93 37.34 10.77
CA GLU A 347 -2.23 38.63 10.61
C GLU A 347 -1.32 38.94 11.81
N GLU A 348 -1.71 38.59 13.03
CA GLU A 348 -0.89 38.71 14.23
C GLU A 348 0.32 37.79 14.21
N ILE A 349 0.15 36.56 13.69
CA ILE A 349 1.20 35.54 13.59
C ILE A 349 2.17 35.82 12.44
N ALA A 350 1.70 36.27 11.28
CA ALA A 350 2.48 36.44 10.05
C ALA A 350 3.75 37.27 10.19
N PRO A 351 3.81 38.39 10.96
CA PRO A 351 5.03 39.19 11.12
C PRO A 351 6.15 38.49 11.91
N VAL A 352 5.83 37.39 12.61
CA VAL A 352 6.74 36.68 13.51
C VAL A 352 7.22 35.40 12.82
N SER A 353 7.93 35.42 11.75
CA SER A 353 8.61 34.28 11.03
C SER A 353 8.38 32.89 11.63
N TYR A 354 7.16 32.37 11.55
CA TYR A 354 6.85 31.00 11.91
C TYR A 354 7.29 30.05 10.80
N THR A 355 7.94 28.96 11.18
CA THR A 355 8.44 27.96 10.22
C THR A 355 7.31 27.04 9.73
N HIS A 356 6.26 26.84 10.55
CA HIS A 356 5.08 26.04 10.19
C HIS A 356 3.83 26.62 10.87
N LEU A 357 2.77 26.77 10.08
CA LEU A 357 1.40 27.03 10.53
C LEU A 357 0.57 25.77 10.34
N ARG A 358 -0.11 25.33 11.39
CA ARG A 358 -1.08 24.24 11.31
C ARG A 358 -2.40 24.68 11.91
N ALA A 359 -3.41 24.81 11.07
CA ALA A 359 -4.81 24.93 11.47
C ALA A 359 -5.49 23.60 11.21
N HIS A 360 -6.35 23.14 12.12
CA HIS A 360 -7.12 21.91 11.95
C HIS A 360 -8.60 22.26 12.13
N GLU A 361 -9.39 21.98 11.09
CA GLU A 361 -10.83 22.04 11.18
C GLU A 361 -11.36 20.80 11.90
N THR A 362 -12.25 20.97 12.86
CA THR A 362 -13.01 19.87 13.45
C THR A 362 -14.21 19.57 12.56
N PRO A 363 -14.48 18.31 12.18
CA PRO A 363 -15.63 17.96 11.36
C PRO A 363 -16.90 17.80 12.22
N GLU A 364 -17.38 18.85 12.88
CA GLU A 364 -18.63 18.80 13.65
C GLU A 364 -19.81 19.51 12.99
N HIS A 365 -19.64 20.00 11.77
CA HIS A 365 -20.73 20.62 10.99
C HIS A 365 -20.75 20.10 9.56
N LEU A 366 -21.17 18.82 9.43
CA LEU A 366 -21.84 18.30 8.22
C LEU A 366 -22.89 17.28 8.63
#